data_810b10128b71fa811bbd044b4e23ef79
#
_entry.id   810b10128b71fa811bbd044b4e23ef79
#
_cell.length_a   1.000
_cell.length_b   1.000
_cell.length_c   1.000
_cell.angle_alpha   90.00
_cell.angle_beta   90.00
_cell.angle_gamma   90.00
#
_symmetry.space_group_name_H-M   'P 1'
#
loop_
_entity.id
_entity.type
_entity.pdbx_description
1 polymer ?
#
loop_
_entity_poly.entity_id
_entity_poly.type
_entity_poly.pdbx_seq_one_letter_code
_entity_poly.pdbx_strand_id
1 'polypeptide(L)'
;MTDSTLVPTSSEKVVLDSGCTSHLIKSSTKCIDKISTTNGLRVGIANGQIIQASHNAKLDLHHLPLKLSSRARQTLVQPELRKSLISHGQLCDHGCDYVLLDKHYASVIKDGVTSVIGLRDPTNGMWLVDVKPSGTPTPLPTQHPTYQHLANSAYEQKTKVQLIDFLHRACFSPPISTGTQAIEKNFFTAWPGLTADAVRKYLPKSLATAKGHLKSSPKN
;
A
#
# COMPACT_ATOMS: atom_id res chain seq x y z
N MET A 1 0.21 44.77 -26.17
CA MET A 1 -0.05 43.31 -26.26
C MET A 1 1.04 42.61 -25.47
N THR A 2 0.77 42.31 -24.22
CA THR A 2 1.69 41.60 -23.34
C THR A 2 1.29 40.13 -23.35
N ASP A 3 2.08 39.35 -24.03
CA ASP A 3 1.96 37.90 -24.10
C ASP A 3 2.30 37.29 -22.71
N SER A 4 1.27 36.98 -21.97
CA SER A 4 1.38 36.31 -20.66
C SER A 4 1.52 34.84 -20.93
N THR A 5 2.73 34.41 -21.23
CA THR A 5 3.09 32.98 -21.27
C THR A 5 2.88 32.37 -19.87
N LEU A 6 1.71 31.75 -19.68
CA LEU A 6 1.42 30.93 -18.54
C LEU A 6 2.38 29.72 -18.55
N VAL A 7 3.49 29.85 -17.82
CA VAL A 7 4.36 28.70 -17.54
C VAL A 7 3.53 27.65 -16.78
N PRO A 8 3.33 26.45 -17.32
CA PRO A 8 2.62 25.42 -16.61
C PRO A 8 3.41 25.07 -15.36
N THR A 9 2.90 25.47 -14.20
CA THR A 9 3.48 25.09 -12.91
C THR A 9 3.33 23.59 -12.74
N SER A 10 4.40 22.83 -12.98
CA SER A 10 4.41 21.38 -12.85
C SER A 10 3.99 20.96 -11.44
N SER A 11 3.04 20.04 -11.33
CA SER A 11 2.70 19.40 -10.06
C SER A 11 3.93 18.67 -9.51
N GLU A 12 4.20 18.86 -8.23
CA GLU A 12 5.28 18.11 -7.57
C GLU A 12 4.77 16.75 -7.17
N LYS A 13 5.46 15.71 -7.62
CA LYS A 13 5.14 14.32 -7.30
C LYS A 13 5.97 13.84 -6.13
N VAL A 14 5.29 13.25 -5.14
CA VAL A 14 5.88 12.72 -3.91
C VAL A 14 5.67 11.21 -3.88
N VAL A 15 6.68 10.47 -3.44
CA VAL A 15 6.65 9.01 -3.40
C VAL A 15 5.80 8.55 -2.21
N LEU A 16 4.89 7.63 -2.43
CA LEU A 16 4.16 6.93 -1.36
C LEU A 16 5.03 5.77 -0.87
N ASP A 17 5.38 5.81 0.43
CA ASP A 17 6.35 4.90 1.03
C ASP A 17 5.76 4.19 2.25
N SER A 18 5.75 2.85 2.22
CA SER A 18 5.32 2.01 3.34
C SER A 18 6.39 1.86 4.43
N GLY A 19 7.65 2.17 4.12
CA GLY A 19 8.78 2.05 5.05
C GLY A 19 9.01 3.28 5.92
N CYS A 20 8.37 4.42 5.65
CA CYS A 20 8.52 5.60 6.48
C CYS A 20 7.37 5.75 7.48
N THR A 21 7.71 6.16 8.71
CA THR A 21 6.75 6.35 9.81
C THR A 21 6.10 7.73 9.82
N SER A 22 6.67 8.70 9.11
CA SER A 22 6.18 10.07 9.01
C SER A 22 6.36 10.60 7.59
N HIS A 23 5.53 11.55 7.19
CA HIS A 23 5.75 12.26 5.93
C HIS A 23 7.04 13.08 6.03
N LEU A 24 7.89 12.95 5.03
CA LEU A 24 9.17 13.62 4.93
C LEU A 24 9.24 14.35 3.59
N ILE A 25 9.49 15.65 3.62
CA ILE A 25 9.60 16.44 2.39
C ILE A 25 10.94 17.17 2.30
N LYS A 26 11.44 17.30 1.10
CA LYS A 26 12.60 18.15 0.81
C LYS A 26 12.22 19.63 0.90
N SER A 27 13.19 20.50 1.08
CA SER A 27 12.96 21.95 1.28
C SER A 27 12.23 22.64 0.12
N SER A 28 12.36 22.12 -1.11
CA SER A 28 11.71 22.64 -2.31
C SER A 28 10.25 22.20 -2.45
N THR A 29 9.81 21.17 -1.71
CA THR A 29 8.42 20.68 -1.78
C THR A 29 7.46 21.72 -1.20
N LYS A 30 6.42 22.02 -1.95
CA LYS A 30 5.38 22.93 -1.52
C LYS A 30 4.61 22.35 -0.34
N CYS A 31 4.47 23.15 0.69
CA CYS A 31 3.76 22.80 1.92
C CYS A 31 3.09 24.05 2.51
N ILE A 32 2.17 23.85 3.42
CA ILE A 32 1.48 24.91 4.17
C ILE A 32 1.90 24.86 5.64
N ASP A 33 1.64 25.96 6.36
CA ASP A 33 1.92 26.08 7.80
C ASP A 33 3.37 25.72 8.16
N LYS A 34 4.34 26.16 7.37
CA LYS A 34 5.75 25.86 7.58
C LYS A 34 6.30 26.67 8.77
N ILE A 35 6.69 25.95 9.82
CA ILE A 35 7.22 26.53 11.07
C ILE A 35 8.63 26.00 11.30
N SER A 36 9.59 26.90 11.44
CA SER A 36 10.97 26.54 11.77
C SER A 36 11.07 25.87 13.13
N THR A 37 11.92 24.90 13.27
CA THR A 37 12.18 24.20 14.53
C THR A 37 13.66 24.21 14.85
N THR A 38 14.02 24.71 16.03
CA THR A 38 15.41 24.73 16.52
C THR A 38 15.87 23.35 17.00
N ASN A 39 14.91 22.54 17.50
CA ASN A 39 15.14 21.16 17.94
C ASN A 39 14.29 20.20 17.11
N GLY A 40 14.50 20.24 15.78
CA GLY A 40 13.75 19.40 14.84
C GLY A 40 13.91 17.91 15.14
N LEU A 41 12.84 17.16 14.87
CA LEU A 41 12.82 15.73 15.05
C LEU A 41 13.97 15.08 14.26
N ARG A 42 14.70 14.19 14.92
CA ARG A 42 15.77 13.39 14.29
C ARG A 42 15.16 12.14 13.69
N VAL A 43 15.46 11.90 12.43
CA VAL A 43 14.92 10.77 11.67
C VAL A 43 16.08 9.89 11.21
N GLY A 44 16.03 8.60 11.55
CA GLY A 44 16.93 7.60 10.98
C GLY A 44 16.51 7.26 9.56
N ILE A 45 17.48 7.21 8.64
CA ILE A 45 17.25 6.78 7.26
C ILE A 45 17.91 5.43 7.00
N ALA A 46 17.51 4.77 5.90
CA ALA A 46 17.87 3.38 5.63
C ALA A 46 19.38 3.08 5.58
N ASN A 47 20.22 4.07 5.33
CA ASN A 47 21.69 3.92 5.33
C ASN A 47 22.32 4.07 6.74
N GLY A 48 21.52 4.18 7.80
CA GLY A 48 21.96 4.37 9.17
C GLY A 48 22.27 5.81 9.56
N GLN A 49 22.20 6.77 8.65
CA GLN A 49 22.35 8.19 8.98
C GLN A 49 21.15 8.72 9.74
N ILE A 50 21.39 9.72 10.58
CA ILE A 50 20.35 10.47 11.26
C ILE A 50 20.32 11.87 10.66
N ILE A 51 19.16 12.24 10.12
CA ILE A 51 18.91 13.57 9.58
C ILE A 51 17.98 14.34 10.51
N GLN A 52 18.11 15.65 10.56
CA GLN A 52 17.32 16.51 11.45
C GLN A 52 16.34 17.36 10.64
N ALA A 53 15.07 17.38 11.06
CA ALA A 53 14.07 18.23 10.45
C ALA A 53 14.38 19.71 10.71
N SER A 54 14.31 20.52 9.67
CA SER A 54 14.47 21.97 9.77
C SER A 54 13.17 22.69 10.11
N HIS A 55 12.03 22.13 9.67
CA HIS A 55 10.69 22.69 9.90
C HIS A 55 9.67 21.60 10.08
N ASN A 56 8.62 21.93 10.83
CA ASN A 56 7.32 21.26 10.76
C ASN A 56 6.45 21.97 9.74
N ALA A 57 5.64 21.21 9.00
CA ALA A 57 4.75 21.75 7.98
C ALA A 57 3.53 20.84 7.80
N LYS A 58 2.66 21.18 6.86
CA LYS A 58 1.57 20.31 6.40
C LYS A 58 1.63 20.16 4.89
N LEU A 59 1.39 18.96 4.40
CA LEU A 59 1.20 18.72 2.98
C LEU A 59 -0.10 19.36 2.50
N ASP A 60 -0.05 20.00 1.33
CA ASP A 60 -1.25 20.49 0.65
C ASP A 60 -1.87 19.35 -0.17
N LEU A 61 -2.75 18.59 0.48
CA LEU A 61 -3.49 17.47 -0.09
C LEU A 61 -4.99 17.75 -0.18
N HIS A 62 -5.39 19.03 -0.19
CA HIS A 62 -6.81 19.43 -0.22
C HIS A 62 -7.54 19.02 -1.50
N HIS A 63 -6.80 18.78 -2.58
CA HIS A 63 -7.34 18.32 -3.86
C HIS A 63 -7.71 16.83 -3.86
N LEU A 64 -7.23 16.06 -2.88
CA LEU A 64 -7.60 14.64 -2.79
C LEU A 64 -9.10 14.51 -2.50
N PRO A 65 -9.76 13.48 -3.04
CA PRO A 65 -11.20 13.30 -2.93
C PRO A 65 -11.67 12.95 -1.51
N LEU A 66 -10.76 12.88 -0.54
CA LEU A 66 -11.08 12.60 0.86
C LEU A 66 -10.57 13.73 1.77
N LYS A 67 -11.32 14.01 2.84
CA LYS A 67 -10.92 14.98 3.85
C LYS A 67 -9.93 14.33 4.83
N LEU A 68 -8.65 14.63 4.65
CA LEU A 68 -7.61 14.23 5.58
C LEU A 68 -7.56 15.15 6.80
N SER A 69 -7.37 14.57 7.98
CA SER A 69 -7.18 15.33 9.22
C SER A 69 -5.90 16.18 9.17
N SER A 70 -5.77 17.16 10.05
CA SER A 70 -4.54 17.94 10.17
C SER A 70 -3.33 17.06 10.51
N ARG A 71 -3.53 16.02 11.34
CA ARG A 71 -2.46 15.06 11.70
C ARG A 71 -2.05 14.20 10.53
N ALA A 72 -3.00 13.75 9.70
CA ALA A 72 -2.70 12.97 8.49
C ALA A 72 -1.89 13.75 7.46
N ARG A 73 -1.83 15.07 7.55
CA ARG A 73 -1.08 15.95 6.64
C ARG A 73 0.20 16.53 7.24
N GLN A 74 0.46 16.33 8.55
CA GLN A 74 1.70 16.78 9.17
C GLN A 74 2.91 16.20 8.47
N THR A 75 3.94 17.00 8.25
CA THR A 75 5.17 16.60 7.57
C THR A 75 6.38 17.28 8.19
N LEU A 76 7.52 16.63 8.03
CA LEU A 76 8.82 17.14 8.43
C LEU A 76 9.60 17.57 7.20
N VAL A 77 10.14 18.79 7.22
CA VAL A 77 11.00 19.28 6.15
C VAL A 77 12.44 18.87 6.43
N GLN A 78 12.99 18.09 5.52
CA GLN A 78 14.34 17.53 5.59
C GLN A 78 15.17 18.07 4.41
N PRO A 79 16.08 19.03 4.64
CA PRO A 79 16.85 19.67 3.56
C PRO A 79 17.69 18.68 2.73
N GLU A 80 18.19 17.63 3.37
CA GLU A 80 19.08 16.63 2.74
C GLU A 80 18.32 15.54 1.98
N LEU A 81 16.99 15.54 2.02
CA LEU A 81 16.19 14.52 1.38
C LEU A 81 16.20 14.65 -0.14
N ARG A 82 16.53 13.58 -0.83
CA ARG A 82 16.54 13.57 -2.31
C ARG A 82 15.15 13.49 -2.92
N LYS A 83 14.24 12.75 -2.27
CA LYS A 83 12.83 12.58 -2.70
C LYS A 83 11.92 12.79 -1.51
N SER A 84 10.83 13.47 -1.71
CA SER A 84 9.80 13.62 -0.71
C SER A 84 8.97 12.34 -0.61
N LEU A 85 8.58 11.99 0.62
CA LEU A 85 7.91 10.73 0.96
C LEU A 85 6.60 10.99 1.67
N ILE A 86 5.54 10.28 1.28
CA ILE A 86 4.27 10.20 2.02
C ILE A 86 4.23 8.86 2.73
N SER A 87 4.12 8.90 4.05
CA SER A 87 4.01 7.70 4.89
C SER A 87 2.64 7.04 4.74
N HIS A 88 2.66 5.77 4.41
CA HIS A 88 1.52 4.86 4.47
C HIS A 88 0.91 4.81 5.89
N GLY A 89 1.78 4.53 6.88
CA GLY A 89 1.35 4.40 8.27
C GLY A 89 0.65 5.66 8.77
N GLN A 90 1.24 6.84 8.55
CA GLN A 90 0.64 8.09 9.00
C GLN A 90 -0.72 8.39 8.34
N LEU A 91 -0.91 8.01 7.07
CA LEU A 91 -2.21 8.10 6.41
C LEU A 91 -3.24 7.19 7.07
N CYS A 92 -2.88 5.94 7.37
CA CYS A 92 -3.77 4.99 8.06
C CYS A 92 -4.07 5.44 9.50
N ASP A 93 -3.05 5.86 10.25
CA ASP A 93 -3.23 6.25 11.66
C ASP A 93 -4.15 7.46 11.85
N HIS A 94 -4.22 8.36 10.86
CA HIS A 94 -4.87 9.64 11.03
C HIS A 94 -5.79 10.08 9.88
N GLY A 95 -5.88 9.31 8.80
CA GLY A 95 -6.54 9.78 7.58
C GLY A 95 -7.48 8.80 6.88
N CYS A 96 -7.17 7.53 6.88
CA CYS A 96 -7.93 6.51 6.15
C CYS A 96 -7.84 5.15 6.86
N ASP A 97 -8.72 4.22 6.45
CA ASP A 97 -8.74 2.87 7.01
C ASP A 97 -7.65 2.00 6.38
N TYR A 98 -7.44 2.16 5.06
CA TYR A 98 -6.46 1.40 4.28
C TYR A 98 -5.82 2.25 3.21
N VAL A 99 -4.57 1.95 2.89
CA VAL A 99 -3.89 2.39 1.66
C VAL A 99 -3.61 1.16 0.81
N LEU A 100 -4.05 1.19 -0.44
CA LEU A 100 -3.90 0.10 -1.39
C LEU A 100 -2.97 0.52 -2.52
N LEU A 101 -2.05 -0.36 -2.87
CA LEU A 101 -1.14 -0.21 -4.00
C LEU A 101 -1.38 -1.35 -4.98
N ASP A 102 -1.76 -1.03 -6.19
CA ASP A 102 -1.90 -2.02 -7.25
C ASP A 102 -0.91 -1.79 -8.39
N LYS A 103 -1.09 -2.49 -9.49
CA LYS A 103 -0.23 -2.37 -10.67
C LYS A 103 -0.16 -0.95 -11.25
N HIS A 104 -1.21 -0.14 -11.09
CA HIS A 104 -1.36 1.16 -11.75
C HIS A 104 -1.58 2.32 -10.81
N TYR A 105 -2.27 2.09 -9.68
CA TYR A 105 -2.79 3.13 -8.82
C TYR A 105 -2.34 2.97 -7.37
N ALA A 106 -2.26 4.10 -6.69
CA ALA A 106 -2.30 4.20 -5.25
C ALA A 106 -3.69 4.70 -4.84
N SER A 107 -4.35 4.01 -3.94
CA SER A 107 -5.70 4.33 -3.48
C SER A 107 -5.77 4.31 -1.98
N VAL A 108 -6.71 5.05 -1.42
CA VAL A 108 -7.07 5.01 0.00
C VAL A 108 -8.52 4.61 0.14
N ILE A 109 -8.82 3.87 1.20
CA ILE A 109 -10.20 3.56 1.61
C ILE A 109 -10.47 4.28 2.91
N LYS A 110 -11.60 4.97 2.96
CA LYS A 110 -12.12 5.60 4.17
C LYS A 110 -13.63 5.46 4.19
N ASP A 111 -14.16 4.98 5.31
CA ASP A 111 -15.61 4.77 5.51
C ASP A 111 -16.24 3.95 4.36
N GLY A 112 -15.51 2.94 3.86
CA GLY A 112 -15.93 2.10 2.75
C GLY A 112 -15.84 2.74 1.35
N VAL A 113 -15.39 3.99 1.26
CA VAL A 113 -15.20 4.70 -0.03
C VAL A 113 -13.75 4.59 -0.49
N THR A 114 -13.54 4.06 -1.69
CA THR A 114 -12.23 3.98 -2.31
C THR A 114 -11.95 5.21 -3.16
N SER A 115 -10.81 5.84 -2.93
CA SER A 115 -10.37 7.03 -3.67
C SER A 115 -8.95 6.84 -4.21
N VAL A 116 -8.74 7.06 -5.49
CA VAL A 116 -7.40 7.08 -6.08
C VAL A 116 -6.68 8.35 -5.65
N ILE A 117 -5.47 8.22 -5.14
CA ILE A 117 -4.62 9.33 -4.67
C ILE A 117 -3.35 9.51 -5.49
N GLY A 118 -2.96 8.51 -6.27
CA GLY A 118 -1.73 8.55 -7.04
C GLY A 118 -1.65 7.50 -8.14
N LEU A 119 -0.59 7.62 -8.94
CA LEU A 119 -0.32 6.72 -10.06
C LEU A 119 1.04 6.03 -9.87
N ARG A 120 1.15 4.82 -10.38
CA ARG A 120 2.44 4.14 -10.45
C ARG A 120 3.24 4.64 -11.65
N ASP A 121 4.47 5.07 -11.40
CA ASP A 121 5.40 5.46 -12.45
C ASP A 121 5.93 4.18 -13.16
N PRO A 122 5.68 4.02 -14.47
CA PRO A 122 6.10 2.82 -15.18
C PRO A 122 7.62 2.70 -15.34
N THR A 123 8.36 3.80 -15.20
CA THR A 123 9.81 3.83 -15.40
C THR A 123 10.60 3.31 -14.21
N ASN A 124 10.08 3.55 -12.99
CA ASN A 124 10.79 3.19 -11.75
C ASN A 124 9.93 2.37 -10.77
N GLY A 125 8.65 2.13 -11.10
CA GLY A 125 7.72 1.33 -10.32
C GLY A 125 7.23 1.98 -9.02
N MET A 126 7.56 3.23 -8.74
CA MET A 126 7.12 3.95 -7.55
C MET A 126 5.72 4.50 -7.70
N TRP A 127 4.94 4.50 -6.61
CA TRP A 127 3.64 5.17 -6.56
C TRP A 127 3.85 6.63 -6.20
N LEU A 128 3.31 7.52 -7.03
CA LEU A 128 3.51 8.97 -6.96
C LEU A 128 2.18 9.66 -6.68
N VAL A 129 2.16 10.51 -5.66
CA VAL A 129 1.03 11.34 -5.28
C VAL A 129 1.35 12.78 -5.64
N ASP A 130 0.41 13.48 -6.26
CA ASP A 130 0.58 14.91 -6.55
C ASP A 130 0.36 15.72 -5.27
N VAL A 131 1.34 16.54 -4.94
CA VAL A 131 1.23 17.55 -3.87
C VAL A 131 1.01 18.90 -4.53
N LYS A 132 -0.15 19.47 -4.30
CA LYS A 132 -0.64 20.69 -4.93
C LYS A 132 -0.79 20.59 -6.46
N PRO A 133 -1.98 20.36 -6.97
CA PRO A 133 -2.22 20.46 -8.40
C PRO A 133 -1.99 21.91 -8.84
N SER A 134 -1.16 22.07 -9.83
CA SER A 134 -1.12 23.30 -10.60
C SER A 134 -2.24 23.27 -11.60
N GLY A 135 -3.17 24.19 -11.49
CA GLY A 135 -4.22 24.32 -12.48
C GLY A 135 -5.32 23.26 -12.36
N THR A 136 -6.08 23.11 -13.42
CA THR A 136 -7.20 22.17 -13.51
C THR A 136 -6.75 20.76 -13.08
N PRO A 137 -7.38 20.15 -12.08
CA PRO A 137 -7.01 18.79 -11.68
C PRO A 137 -7.18 17.89 -12.89
N THR A 138 -6.13 17.17 -13.27
CA THR A 138 -6.31 16.02 -14.15
C THR A 138 -7.24 15.08 -13.40
N PRO A 139 -8.43 14.76 -13.94
CA PRO A 139 -9.35 13.89 -13.23
C PRO A 139 -8.64 12.55 -13.02
N LEU A 140 -8.21 12.28 -11.80
CA LEU A 140 -7.91 10.93 -11.38
C LEU A 140 -9.20 10.13 -11.56
N PRO A 141 -9.14 8.87 -12.05
CA PRO A 141 -10.31 8.05 -12.17
C PRO A 141 -11.07 8.08 -10.85
N THR A 142 -12.29 8.62 -10.86
CA THR A 142 -13.11 8.83 -9.65
C THR A 142 -13.56 7.51 -9.02
N GLN A 143 -13.47 6.42 -9.78
CA GLN A 143 -13.77 5.08 -9.30
C GLN A 143 -12.65 4.16 -9.75
N HIS A 144 -11.99 3.57 -8.78
CA HIS A 144 -11.24 2.34 -9.02
C HIS A 144 -12.23 1.32 -9.59
N PRO A 145 -11.86 0.56 -10.64
CA PRO A 145 -12.64 -0.62 -11.00
C PRO A 145 -12.83 -1.39 -9.70
N THR A 146 -14.06 -1.56 -9.31
CA THR A 146 -14.53 -2.03 -8.01
C THR A 146 -13.63 -3.12 -7.47
N TYR A 147 -12.89 -2.85 -6.38
CA TYR A 147 -12.05 -3.83 -5.66
C TYR A 147 -12.88 -4.96 -5.03
N GLN A 148 -14.18 -5.05 -5.34
CA GLN A 148 -15.03 -6.16 -4.95
C GLN A 148 -14.46 -7.53 -5.30
N HIS A 149 -13.40 -7.58 -6.15
CA HIS A 149 -12.78 -8.83 -6.59
C HIS A 149 -11.31 -9.03 -6.16
N LEU A 150 -10.70 -8.12 -5.37
CA LEU A 150 -9.29 -8.25 -5.00
C LEU A 150 -9.02 -9.03 -3.72
N ALA A 151 -9.97 -9.14 -2.83
CA ALA A 151 -9.93 -10.18 -1.82
C ALA A 151 -10.64 -11.39 -2.41
N ASN A 152 -9.90 -12.36 -2.92
CA ASN A 152 -10.44 -13.70 -3.18
C ASN A 152 -11.04 -14.22 -1.87
N SER A 153 -12.29 -13.86 -1.61
CA SER A 153 -13.00 -14.27 -0.41
C SER A 153 -13.37 -15.75 -0.53
N ALA A 154 -13.23 -16.49 0.56
CA ALA A 154 -13.72 -17.86 0.62
C ALA A 154 -15.23 -17.94 0.29
N TYR A 155 -15.97 -16.87 0.54
CA TYR A 155 -17.42 -16.76 0.25
C TYR A 155 -17.73 -16.55 -1.24
N GLU A 156 -16.77 -16.12 -2.04
CA GLU A 156 -16.94 -15.92 -3.50
C GLU A 156 -16.71 -17.21 -4.29
N GLN A 157 -16.21 -18.25 -3.65
CA GLN A 157 -15.93 -19.51 -4.31
C GLN A 157 -17.23 -20.26 -4.61
N LYS A 158 -17.59 -20.41 -5.90
CA LYS A 158 -18.85 -21.00 -6.35
C LYS A 158 -18.93 -22.52 -6.17
N THR A 159 -17.78 -23.18 -6.11
CA THR A 159 -17.70 -24.64 -5.98
C THR A 159 -16.83 -25.07 -4.80
N LYS A 160 -17.10 -26.29 -4.27
CA LYS A 160 -16.28 -26.85 -3.20
C LYS A 160 -14.81 -27.04 -3.63
N VAL A 161 -14.57 -27.33 -4.89
CA VAL A 161 -13.22 -27.47 -5.45
C VAL A 161 -12.47 -26.14 -5.37
N GLN A 162 -13.10 -25.05 -5.83
CA GLN A 162 -12.52 -23.71 -5.78
C GLN A 162 -12.28 -23.25 -4.34
N LEU A 163 -13.23 -23.50 -3.44
CA LEU A 163 -13.08 -23.16 -2.02
C LEU A 163 -11.90 -23.89 -1.40
N ILE A 164 -11.78 -25.21 -1.60
CA ILE A 164 -10.70 -25.98 -1.02
C ILE A 164 -9.34 -25.61 -1.62
N ASP A 165 -9.26 -25.37 -2.94
CA ASP A 165 -8.04 -24.89 -3.59
C ASP A 165 -7.61 -23.52 -3.05
N PHE A 166 -8.57 -22.59 -2.90
CA PHE A 166 -8.32 -21.28 -2.30
C PHE A 166 -7.78 -21.39 -0.87
N LEU A 167 -8.49 -22.11 -0.01
CA LEU A 167 -8.11 -22.28 1.40
C LEU A 167 -6.75 -22.98 1.55
N HIS A 168 -6.47 -23.99 0.72
CA HIS A 168 -5.19 -24.67 0.71
C HIS A 168 -4.04 -23.74 0.30
N ARG A 169 -4.24 -22.89 -0.71
CA ARG A 169 -3.25 -21.88 -1.12
C ARG A 169 -3.05 -20.80 -0.05
N ALA A 170 -4.11 -20.39 0.62
CA ALA A 170 -4.03 -19.45 1.74
C ALA A 170 -3.19 -19.99 2.91
N CYS A 171 -3.11 -21.33 3.05
CA CYS A 171 -2.21 -22.02 3.98
C CYS A 171 -0.80 -22.28 3.41
N PHE A 172 -0.39 -21.58 2.35
CA PHE A 172 0.90 -21.79 1.68
C PHE A 172 1.07 -23.20 1.04
N SER A 173 -0.04 -23.79 0.60
CA SER A 173 -0.07 -25.08 -0.11
C SER A 173 0.72 -26.22 0.58
N PRO A 174 0.45 -26.53 1.85
CA PRO A 174 1.19 -27.57 2.56
C PRO A 174 0.99 -28.95 1.89
N PRO A 175 1.88 -29.94 2.12
CA PRO A 175 1.61 -31.33 1.75
C PRO A 175 0.26 -31.78 2.31
N ILE A 176 -0.50 -32.55 1.54
CA ILE A 176 -1.86 -32.97 1.93
C ILE A 176 -1.87 -33.64 3.30
N SER A 177 -0.88 -34.50 3.59
CA SER A 177 -0.72 -35.17 4.89
C SER A 177 -0.55 -34.17 6.03
N THR A 178 0.31 -33.16 5.84
CA THR A 178 0.55 -32.12 6.85
C THR A 178 -0.67 -31.25 7.05
N GLY A 179 -1.30 -30.80 5.94
CA GLY A 179 -2.50 -29.97 5.99
C GLY A 179 -3.68 -30.68 6.66
N THR A 180 -3.95 -31.94 6.30
CA THR A 180 -5.04 -32.71 6.91
C THR A 180 -4.80 -32.99 8.38
N GLN A 181 -3.56 -33.30 8.78
CA GLN A 181 -3.20 -33.49 10.19
C GLN A 181 -3.42 -32.20 11.01
N ALA A 182 -3.09 -31.04 10.47
CA ALA A 182 -3.31 -29.76 11.14
C ALA A 182 -4.80 -29.46 11.31
N ILE A 183 -5.62 -29.81 10.29
CA ILE A 183 -7.08 -29.67 10.37
C ILE A 183 -7.66 -30.60 11.47
N GLU A 184 -7.22 -31.86 11.48
CA GLU A 184 -7.67 -32.85 12.49
C GLU A 184 -7.26 -32.46 13.92
N LYS A 185 -6.16 -31.70 14.07
CA LYS A 185 -5.75 -31.09 15.35
C LYS A 185 -6.47 -29.77 15.67
N ASN A 186 -7.50 -29.39 14.93
CA ASN A 186 -8.31 -28.20 15.13
C ASN A 186 -7.58 -26.85 15.03
N PHE A 187 -6.50 -26.76 14.23
CA PHE A 187 -5.81 -25.48 14.03
C PHE A 187 -6.57 -24.51 13.11
N PHE A 188 -7.58 -25.00 12.38
CA PHE A 188 -8.36 -24.24 11.41
C PHE A 188 -9.85 -24.16 11.73
N THR A 189 -10.21 -24.14 13.00
CA THR A 189 -11.63 -24.15 13.44
C THR A 189 -12.45 -22.95 12.92
N ALA A 190 -11.80 -21.80 12.70
CA ALA A 190 -12.44 -20.59 12.17
C ALA A 190 -12.55 -20.56 10.65
N TRP A 191 -12.10 -21.60 9.93
CA TRP A 191 -12.08 -21.62 8.46
C TRP A 191 -13.29 -22.37 7.91
N PRO A 192 -14.32 -21.65 7.38
CA PRO A 192 -15.57 -22.29 6.98
C PRO A 192 -15.36 -23.26 5.82
N GLY A 193 -15.82 -24.49 5.98
CA GLY A 193 -15.77 -25.52 4.94
C GLY A 193 -14.42 -26.24 4.76
N LEU A 194 -13.37 -25.86 5.49
CA LEU A 194 -12.09 -26.55 5.48
C LEU A 194 -12.13 -27.78 6.39
N THR A 195 -12.31 -28.95 5.82
CA THR A 195 -12.26 -30.23 6.54
C THR A 195 -11.23 -31.15 5.91
N ALA A 196 -10.67 -32.09 6.69
CA ALA A 196 -9.68 -33.06 6.19
C ALA A 196 -10.26 -33.87 5.01
N ASP A 197 -11.50 -34.31 5.10
CA ASP A 197 -12.18 -35.04 4.03
C ASP A 197 -12.41 -34.18 2.79
N ALA A 198 -12.75 -32.93 2.95
CA ALA A 198 -12.88 -32.00 1.83
C ALA A 198 -11.54 -31.80 1.10
N VAL A 199 -10.44 -31.67 1.84
CA VAL A 199 -9.09 -31.55 1.25
C VAL A 199 -8.74 -32.84 0.50
N ARG A 200 -8.94 -34.01 1.08
CA ARG A 200 -8.68 -35.29 0.40
C ARG A 200 -9.51 -35.48 -0.87
N LYS A 201 -10.77 -35.02 -0.86
CA LYS A 201 -11.72 -35.24 -1.95
C LYS A 201 -11.65 -34.22 -3.07
N TYR A 202 -11.47 -32.95 -2.74
CA TYR A 202 -11.67 -31.83 -3.68
C TYR A 202 -10.40 -31.07 -4.06
N LEU A 203 -9.27 -31.26 -3.35
CA LEU A 203 -8.05 -30.55 -3.68
C LEU A 203 -7.47 -31.04 -5.02
N PRO A 204 -7.29 -30.15 -6.02
CA PRO A 204 -6.67 -30.52 -7.29
C PRO A 204 -5.20 -30.97 -7.08
N LYS A 205 -4.78 -32.00 -7.82
CA LYS A 205 -3.37 -32.38 -7.85
C LYS A 205 -2.55 -31.29 -8.50
N SER A 206 -1.58 -30.73 -7.78
CA SER A 206 -0.68 -29.69 -8.27
C SER A 206 0.75 -30.19 -8.39
N LEU A 207 1.28 -30.16 -9.62
CA LEU A 207 2.69 -30.46 -9.88
C LEU A 207 3.64 -29.46 -9.22
N ALA A 208 3.23 -28.19 -9.15
CA ALA A 208 4.01 -27.14 -8.49
C ALA A 208 4.14 -27.39 -6.99
N THR A 209 3.04 -27.78 -6.32
CA THR A 209 3.04 -28.18 -4.91
C THR A 209 3.93 -29.39 -4.68
N ALA A 210 3.82 -30.41 -5.53
CA ALA A 210 4.67 -31.60 -5.42
C ALA A 210 6.15 -31.26 -5.58
N LYS A 211 6.53 -30.43 -6.54
CA LYS A 211 7.91 -30.00 -6.77
C LYS A 211 8.44 -29.12 -5.62
N GLY A 212 7.62 -28.23 -5.08
CA GLY A 212 8.01 -27.34 -3.98
C GLY A 212 8.31 -28.08 -2.66
N HIS A 213 7.77 -29.29 -2.50
CA HIS A 213 7.96 -30.12 -1.30
C HIS A 213 8.94 -31.30 -1.48
N LEU A 214 9.64 -31.36 -2.61
CA LEU A 214 10.70 -32.34 -2.77
C LEU A 214 11.84 -32.08 -1.79
N LYS A 215 12.17 -33.04 -0.95
CA LYS A 215 13.38 -33.01 -0.14
C LYS A 215 14.60 -32.95 -1.06
N SER A 216 15.40 -31.88 -0.97
CA SER A 216 16.76 -31.91 -1.51
C SER A 216 17.62 -32.80 -0.60
N SER A 217 18.10 -33.93 -1.08
CA SER A 217 19.14 -34.68 -0.38
C SER A 217 20.44 -33.89 -0.48
N PRO A 218 21.18 -33.66 0.64
CA PRO A 218 22.50 -33.08 0.56
C PRO A 218 23.34 -33.99 -0.36
N LYS A 219 23.98 -33.39 -1.36
CA LYS A 219 25.05 -34.12 -2.10
C LYS A 219 26.27 -34.17 -1.17
N ASN A 220 26.62 -35.38 -0.72
CA ASN A 220 27.92 -35.63 -0.11
C ASN A 220 29.02 -35.41 -1.13
#